data_2c3f0051c05cf564ae2260c6ee3894b8
#
_entry.id   2c3f0051c05cf564ae2260c6ee3894b8
#
_cell.length_a   1.000
_cell.length_b   1.000
_cell.length_c   1.000
_cell.angle_alpha   90.00
_cell.angle_beta   90.00
_cell.angle_gamma   90.00
#
_symmetry.space_group_name_H-M   'P 1'
#
loop_
_entity.id
_entity.type
_entity.pdbx_description
1 polymer ?
#
loop_
_entity_poly.entity_id
_entity_poly.type
_entity_poly.pdbx_seq_one_letter_code
_entity_poly.pdbx_strand_id
1 'polypeptide(L)'
;DPSISPERFFYAHGGLYDITSTYQQQYALLHHRRSVAAADKNKNRNKNINNTPTAPWKHLNQQYWWNAHMTTRFQHDSRCFQWILPIINGYVGTTGVCRMPNASEDHEVELILVARRSRYHQGCRFVCRGVDEKGFAANEVECEQIITPTHRRPGVRSFVQLRGSLPLRWSQPATTLAVPRVQYEKKKSKDSFAAHMNHLEARYKQVSCVNLVSKLRPSESQTRVRSNRGDQVWLGREYERLHLGRRKEKEKKTLDRAEFVWFDFHHECRGNKYEKLSILAHNVRPILYRHGHFVAQGDDYTTGRQ
;
A
#
# COMPACT_ATOMS: atom_id res chain seq x y z
N ASP A 1 -4.26 1.02 26.55
CA ASP A 1 -4.52 2.22 25.75
C ASP A 1 -5.90 2.09 25.10
N PRO A 2 -6.93 2.83 25.56
CA PRO A 2 -8.29 2.74 25.07
C PRO A 2 -8.45 3.23 23.61
N SER A 3 -7.39 3.75 23.01
CA SER A 3 -7.40 4.22 21.61
C SER A 3 -7.16 3.11 20.57
N ILE A 4 -6.87 1.89 20.99
CA ILE A 4 -6.72 0.77 20.07
C ILE A 4 -8.09 0.15 19.88
N SER A 5 -8.82 0.56 18.83
CA SER A 5 -10.03 -0.12 18.37
C SER A 5 -9.76 -1.63 18.29
N PRO A 6 -10.59 -2.48 18.91
CA PRO A 6 -10.43 -3.94 18.86
C PRO A 6 -10.65 -4.51 17.47
N GLU A 7 -11.20 -3.74 16.55
CA GLU A 7 -11.50 -4.17 15.18
C GLU A 7 -10.25 -4.08 14.30
N ARG A 8 -9.57 -5.22 14.17
CA ARG A 8 -8.39 -5.35 13.29
C ARG A 8 -8.67 -6.15 12.02
N PHE A 9 -9.83 -6.79 11.94
CA PHE A 9 -10.17 -7.71 10.86
C PHE A 9 -11.46 -7.24 10.19
N PHE A 10 -11.41 -7.11 8.86
CA PHE A 10 -12.51 -6.61 8.05
C PHE A 10 -12.75 -7.56 6.88
N TYR A 11 -13.99 -7.65 6.46
CA TYR A 11 -14.43 -8.39 5.29
C TYR A 11 -15.52 -7.62 4.56
N ALA A 12 -15.71 -7.90 3.27
CA ALA A 12 -16.83 -7.37 2.51
C ALA A 12 -17.93 -8.43 2.39
N HIS A 13 -19.14 -8.06 2.77
CA HIS A 13 -20.31 -8.92 2.63
C HIS A 13 -20.81 -8.91 1.18
N GLY A 14 -21.33 -10.06 0.71
CA GLY A 14 -22.02 -10.13 -0.59
C GLY A 14 -21.16 -10.40 -1.82
N GLY A 15 -19.83 -10.53 -1.69
CA GLY A 15 -18.94 -10.97 -2.77
C GLY A 15 -18.78 -10.02 -3.95
N LEU A 16 -19.38 -8.81 -3.90
CA LEU A 16 -19.31 -7.80 -4.96
C LEU A 16 -18.06 -6.93 -4.88
N TYR A 17 -17.48 -6.81 -3.68
CA TYR A 17 -16.29 -6.00 -3.42
C TYR A 17 -15.15 -6.87 -2.91
N ASP A 18 -14.02 -6.87 -3.62
CA ASP A 18 -12.81 -7.55 -3.16
C ASP A 18 -12.03 -6.63 -2.22
N ILE A 19 -12.22 -6.81 -0.91
CA ILE A 19 -11.55 -6.01 0.11
C ILE A 19 -10.01 -6.18 0.09
N THR A 20 -9.49 -7.22 -0.54
CA THR A 20 -8.04 -7.49 -0.63
C THR A 20 -7.35 -6.69 -1.73
N SER A 21 -8.10 -6.10 -2.65
CA SER A 21 -7.60 -5.37 -3.82
C SER A 21 -8.01 -3.90 -3.78
N THR A 22 -7.23 -3.04 -4.42
CA THR A 22 -7.58 -1.63 -4.55
C THR A 22 -8.77 -1.44 -5.49
N TYR A 23 -9.47 -0.33 -5.35
CA TYR A 23 -10.58 0.04 -6.21
C TYR A 23 -10.20 0.05 -7.70
N GLN A 24 -9.02 0.61 -8.02
CA GLN A 24 -8.49 0.60 -9.39
C GLN A 24 -8.28 -0.82 -9.94
N GLN A 25 -7.74 -1.73 -9.11
CA GLN A 25 -7.50 -3.12 -9.52
C GLN A 25 -8.81 -3.85 -9.79
N GLN A 26 -9.80 -3.66 -8.95
CA GLN A 26 -11.14 -4.24 -9.11
C GLN A 26 -11.82 -3.72 -10.38
N TYR A 27 -11.75 -2.42 -10.62
CA TYR A 27 -12.28 -1.79 -11.83
C TYR A 27 -11.65 -2.37 -13.09
N ALA A 28 -10.32 -2.50 -13.12
CA ALA A 28 -9.61 -3.09 -14.25
C ALA A 28 -10.03 -4.56 -14.52
N LEU A 29 -10.22 -5.35 -13.46
CA LEU A 29 -10.69 -6.74 -13.57
C LEU A 29 -12.12 -6.83 -14.12
N LEU A 30 -13.02 -5.95 -13.68
CA LEU A 30 -14.40 -5.92 -14.17
C LEU A 30 -14.46 -5.56 -15.66
N HIS A 31 -13.71 -4.54 -16.08
CA HIS A 31 -13.64 -4.16 -17.48
C HIS A 31 -13.03 -5.24 -18.37
N HIS A 32 -11.97 -5.92 -17.90
CA HIS A 32 -11.38 -7.04 -18.63
C HIS A 32 -12.39 -8.19 -18.81
N ARG A 33 -13.13 -8.55 -17.76
CA ARG A 33 -14.16 -9.60 -17.85
C ARG A 33 -15.27 -9.24 -18.82
N ARG A 34 -15.73 -7.98 -18.84
CA ARG A 34 -16.75 -7.50 -19.79
C ARG A 34 -16.26 -7.53 -21.24
N SER A 35 -15.03 -7.11 -21.50
CA SER A 35 -14.46 -7.14 -22.85
C SER A 35 -14.26 -8.58 -23.36
N VAL A 36 -13.83 -9.52 -22.52
CA VAL A 36 -13.73 -10.95 -22.88
C VAL A 36 -15.11 -11.53 -23.16
N ALA A 37 -16.10 -11.27 -22.30
CA ALA A 37 -17.47 -11.76 -22.49
C ALA A 37 -18.12 -11.20 -23.76
N ALA A 38 -17.83 -9.92 -24.12
CA ALA A 38 -18.30 -9.32 -25.36
C ALA A 38 -17.64 -9.93 -26.60
N ALA A 39 -16.34 -10.24 -26.52
CA ALA A 39 -15.60 -10.90 -27.61
C ALA A 39 -16.08 -12.34 -27.85
N ASP A 40 -16.42 -13.08 -26.76
CA ASP A 40 -16.95 -14.45 -26.87
C ASP A 40 -18.36 -14.48 -27.42
N LYS A 41 -19.22 -13.50 -27.13
CA LYS A 41 -20.54 -13.39 -27.73
C LYS A 41 -20.47 -13.22 -29.25
N ASN A 42 -19.44 -12.59 -29.77
CA ASN A 42 -19.22 -12.44 -31.21
C ASN A 42 -18.64 -13.71 -31.87
N LYS A 43 -18.00 -14.58 -31.13
CA LYS A 43 -17.33 -15.77 -31.70
C LYS A 43 -18.14 -17.07 -31.64
N ASN A 44 -19.17 -17.18 -30.81
CA ASN A 44 -19.84 -18.49 -30.61
C ASN A 44 -21.34 -18.36 -30.35
N ARG A 45 -22.15 -18.60 -31.39
CA ARG A 45 -23.56 -18.98 -31.27
C ARG A 45 -23.77 -20.49 -30.91
N ASN A 46 -22.70 -21.30 -30.84
CA ASN A 46 -22.83 -22.78 -30.72
C ASN A 46 -21.73 -23.44 -29.87
N LYS A 47 -21.48 -22.99 -28.65
CA LYS A 47 -20.77 -23.87 -27.69
C LYS A 47 -21.44 -23.81 -26.33
N ASN A 48 -21.94 -24.97 -25.89
CA ASN A 48 -22.26 -25.22 -24.50
C ASN A 48 -21.03 -24.87 -23.65
N ILE A 49 -21.03 -23.69 -23.06
CA ILE A 49 -20.03 -23.29 -22.09
C ILE A 49 -20.35 -24.10 -20.85
N ASN A 50 -19.56 -25.15 -20.58
CA ASN A 50 -19.50 -25.73 -19.27
C ASN A 50 -19.13 -24.63 -18.27
N ASN A 51 -20.13 -24.03 -17.63
CA ASN A 51 -20.03 -23.08 -16.54
C ASN A 51 -19.44 -23.79 -15.32
N THR A 52 -18.16 -24.16 -15.37
CA THR A 52 -17.43 -24.45 -14.15
C THR A 52 -17.30 -23.13 -13.39
N PRO A 53 -17.85 -23.01 -12.18
CA PRO A 53 -17.73 -21.78 -11.40
C PRO A 53 -16.25 -21.44 -11.24
N THR A 54 -15.83 -20.32 -11.85
CA THR A 54 -14.45 -19.86 -11.67
C THR A 54 -14.24 -19.62 -10.20
N ALA A 55 -13.27 -20.31 -9.61
CA ALA A 55 -13.00 -20.22 -8.18
C ALA A 55 -12.84 -18.75 -7.75
N PRO A 56 -13.74 -18.20 -6.91
CA PRO A 56 -13.82 -16.76 -6.63
C PRO A 56 -12.52 -16.17 -6.06
N TRP A 57 -11.75 -16.99 -5.32
CA TRP A 57 -10.50 -16.53 -4.65
C TRP A 57 -9.29 -16.44 -5.56
N LYS A 58 -9.33 -16.95 -6.80
CA LYS A 58 -8.20 -16.85 -7.74
C LYS A 58 -7.85 -15.40 -8.09
N HIS A 59 -8.76 -14.46 -7.89
CA HIS A 59 -8.58 -13.04 -8.15
C HIS A 59 -8.15 -12.24 -6.92
N LEU A 60 -8.25 -12.84 -5.72
CA LEU A 60 -7.91 -12.18 -4.48
C LEU A 60 -6.42 -11.86 -4.42
N ASN A 61 -6.12 -10.69 -3.87
CA ASN A 61 -4.76 -10.30 -3.66
C ASN A 61 -4.12 -11.10 -2.53
N GLN A 62 -3.26 -12.04 -2.90
CA GLN A 62 -2.62 -12.96 -1.97
C GLN A 62 -1.81 -12.27 -0.87
N GLN A 63 -1.32 -11.06 -1.11
CA GLN A 63 -0.54 -10.30 -0.14
C GLN A 63 -1.41 -9.78 1.00
N TYR A 64 -2.65 -9.40 0.72
CA TYR A 64 -3.57 -8.80 1.69
C TYR A 64 -4.70 -9.73 2.12
N TRP A 65 -4.82 -10.90 1.54
CA TRP A 65 -5.75 -11.92 1.99
C TRP A 65 -5.23 -12.61 3.25
N TRP A 66 -5.57 -12.04 4.41
CA TRP A 66 -4.99 -12.41 5.70
C TRP A 66 -5.25 -13.86 6.10
N ASN A 67 -6.48 -14.34 5.93
CA ASN A 67 -6.89 -15.70 6.29
C ASN A 67 -6.71 -16.72 5.15
N ALA A 68 -5.93 -16.41 4.12
CA ALA A 68 -5.75 -17.31 2.95
C ALA A 68 -5.33 -18.73 3.34
N HIS A 69 -4.40 -18.87 4.31
CA HIS A 69 -3.92 -20.16 4.75
C HIS A 69 -5.02 -21.00 5.44
N MET A 70 -5.87 -20.34 6.23
CA MET A 70 -6.98 -21.01 6.93
C MET A 70 -8.03 -21.56 5.97
N THR A 71 -8.19 -20.96 4.80
CA THR A 71 -9.18 -21.35 3.79
C THR A 71 -8.68 -22.40 2.81
N THR A 72 -7.41 -22.83 2.91
CA THR A 72 -6.78 -23.73 1.92
C THR A 72 -7.57 -25.00 1.70
N ARG A 73 -8.09 -25.64 2.76
CA ARG A 73 -8.89 -26.86 2.64
C ARG A 73 -10.20 -26.64 1.86
N PHE A 74 -10.85 -25.49 2.05
CA PHE A 74 -12.07 -25.13 1.33
C PHE A 74 -11.84 -24.81 -0.16
N GLN A 75 -10.63 -24.43 -0.52
CA GLN A 75 -10.26 -24.09 -1.90
C GLN A 75 -10.20 -25.31 -2.84
N HIS A 76 -10.16 -26.51 -2.29
CA HIS A 76 -10.08 -27.76 -3.05
C HIS A 76 -11.45 -28.38 -3.35
N ASP A 77 -12.53 -27.90 -2.72
CA ASP A 77 -13.89 -28.40 -2.93
C ASP A 77 -14.83 -27.27 -3.35
N SER A 78 -15.38 -27.38 -4.56
CA SER A 78 -16.28 -26.36 -5.12
C SER A 78 -17.55 -26.13 -4.30
N ARG A 79 -18.01 -27.14 -3.54
CA ARG A 79 -19.15 -27.03 -2.62
C ARG A 79 -18.85 -26.12 -1.43
N CYS A 80 -17.57 -25.95 -1.11
CA CYS A 80 -17.12 -25.14 0.01
C CYS A 80 -16.81 -23.68 -0.37
N PHE A 81 -16.86 -23.31 -1.66
CA PHE A 81 -16.48 -22.00 -2.15
C PHE A 81 -17.28 -20.86 -1.50
N GLN A 82 -18.55 -21.07 -1.21
CA GLN A 82 -19.41 -20.11 -0.54
C GLN A 82 -18.97 -19.77 0.91
N TRP A 83 -18.17 -20.64 1.51
CA TRP A 83 -17.65 -20.45 2.88
C TRP A 83 -16.29 -19.73 2.92
N ILE A 84 -15.70 -19.42 1.76
CA ILE A 84 -14.45 -18.71 1.68
C ILE A 84 -14.73 -17.21 1.73
N LEU A 85 -14.61 -16.63 2.92
CA LEU A 85 -14.74 -15.22 3.16
C LEU A 85 -13.34 -14.58 3.28
N PRO A 86 -12.93 -13.74 2.31
CA PRO A 86 -11.65 -13.04 2.39
C PRO A 86 -11.66 -12.00 3.52
N ILE A 87 -10.65 -12.07 4.38
CA ILE A 87 -10.47 -11.14 5.50
C ILE A 87 -9.15 -10.39 5.31
N ILE A 88 -9.16 -9.09 5.54
CA ILE A 88 -7.96 -8.27 5.70
C ILE A 88 -7.68 -8.01 7.18
N ASN A 89 -6.41 -7.85 7.50
CA ASN A 89 -5.97 -7.25 8.76
C ASN A 89 -5.63 -5.78 8.48
N GLY A 90 -6.22 -4.85 9.22
CA GLY A 90 -5.98 -3.44 8.96
C GLY A 90 -7.02 -2.50 9.55
N TYR A 91 -7.57 -1.64 8.71
CA TYR A 91 -8.58 -0.65 9.10
C TYR A 91 -9.51 -0.35 7.92
N VAL A 92 -10.79 -0.19 8.21
CA VAL A 92 -11.79 0.37 7.29
C VAL A 92 -12.59 1.42 8.06
N GLY A 93 -12.72 2.59 7.50
CA GLY A 93 -13.51 3.65 8.11
C GLY A 93 -13.96 4.68 7.08
N THR A 94 -15.01 5.41 7.43
CA THR A 94 -15.56 6.51 6.64
C THR A 94 -15.69 7.75 7.50
N THR A 95 -15.50 8.91 6.89
CA THR A 95 -15.75 10.21 7.55
C THR A 95 -17.23 10.60 7.53
N GLY A 96 -18.08 9.82 6.85
CA GLY A 96 -19.38 10.30 6.44
C GLY A 96 -19.29 11.40 5.38
N VAL A 97 -20.41 12.08 5.15
CA VAL A 97 -20.46 13.18 4.17
C VAL A 97 -19.69 14.38 4.71
N CYS A 98 -18.73 14.85 3.94
CA CYS A 98 -17.97 16.07 4.25
C CYS A 98 -17.93 17.00 3.03
N ARG A 99 -17.82 18.29 3.33
CA ARG A 99 -17.76 19.34 2.31
C ARG A 99 -16.29 19.64 2.00
N MET A 100 -15.94 19.69 0.73
CA MET A 100 -14.57 20.04 0.33
C MET A 100 -14.31 21.53 0.62
N PRO A 101 -13.15 21.91 1.20
CA PRO A 101 -12.79 23.31 1.42
C PRO A 101 -12.82 24.11 0.10
N ASN A 102 -13.39 25.31 0.14
CA ASN A 102 -13.49 26.21 -1.01
C ASN A 102 -14.30 25.67 -2.21
N ALA A 103 -15.14 24.69 -1.98
CA ALA A 103 -16.03 24.15 -2.99
C ALA A 103 -17.44 24.74 -2.85
N SER A 104 -18.19 24.83 -3.96
CA SER A 104 -19.62 25.14 -3.94
C SER A 104 -20.41 24.06 -3.20
N GLU A 105 -21.69 24.33 -2.87
CA GLU A 105 -22.55 23.39 -2.12
C GLU A 105 -22.68 22.01 -2.74
N ASP A 106 -22.48 21.90 -4.06
CA ASP A 106 -22.54 20.64 -4.81
C ASP A 106 -21.29 19.74 -4.66
N HIS A 107 -20.33 20.10 -3.80
CA HIS A 107 -19.08 19.36 -3.63
C HIS A 107 -19.01 18.57 -2.31
N GLU A 108 -20.13 17.99 -1.93
CA GLU A 108 -20.14 17.04 -0.83
C GLU A 108 -19.58 15.68 -1.29
N VAL A 109 -18.72 15.12 -0.46
CA VAL A 109 -18.04 13.84 -0.72
C VAL A 109 -18.06 12.99 0.55
N GLU A 110 -18.00 11.69 0.36
CA GLU A 110 -17.68 10.73 1.41
C GLU A 110 -16.23 10.27 1.20
N LEU A 111 -15.42 10.33 2.25
CA LEU A 111 -14.06 9.80 2.27
C LEU A 111 -14.05 8.46 2.99
N ILE A 112 -13.64 7.43 2.28
CA ILE A 112 -13.43 6.09 2.83
C ILE A 112 -11.94 5.82 2.87
N LEU A 113 -11.46 5.30 4.01
CA LEU A 113 -10.09 4.86 4.19
C LEU A 113 -10.06 3.36 4.38
N VAL A 114 -9.31 2.67 3.52
CA VAL A 114 -9.05 1.23 3.64
C VAL A 114 -7.56 1.02 3.83
N ALA A 115 -7.15 0.45 4.96
CA ALA A 115 -5.77 0.07 5.21
C ALA A 115 -5.66 -1.45 5.26
N ARG A 116 -4.75 -2.02 4.46
CA ARG A 116 -4.53 -3.46 4.31
C ARG A 116 -3.11 -3.79 4.73
N ARG A 117 -2.95 -4.60 5.75
CA ARG A 117 -1.65 -5.08 6.20
C ARG A 117 -1.21 -6.29 5.37
N SER A 118 0.00 -6.25 4.82
CA SER A 118 0.60 -7.38 4.14
C SER A 118 0.78 -8.56 5.10
N ARG A 119 0.39 -9.77 4.68
CA ARG A 119 0.67 -11.01 5.43
C ARG A 119 2.10 -11.52 5.23
N TYR A 120 2.82 -10.96 4.26
CA TYR A 120 4.21 -11.29 4.01
C TYR A 120 5.13 -10.48 4.90
N HIS A 121 6.19 -11.13 5.38
CA HIS A 121 7.21 -10.53 6.25
C HIS A 121 6.63 -9.79 7.47
N GLN A 122 5.63 -10.41 8.09
CA GLN A 122 5.00 -9.90 9.31
C GLN A 122 5.82 -10.23 10.56
N GLY A 123 5.75 -9.36 11.54
CA GLY A 123 6.37 -9.58 12.83
C GLY A 123 6.16 -8.43 13.81
N CYS A 124 6.76 -8.54 14.97
CA CYS A 124 6.73 -7.48 15.96
C CYS A 124 7.40 -6.23 15.39
N ARG A 125 6.75 -5.06 15.55
CA ARG A 125 7.15 -3.78 14.95
C ARG A 125 8.62 -3.42 15.18
N PHE A 126 9.18 -3.76 16.34
CA PHE A 126 10.55 -3.42 16.69
C PHE A 126 11.56 -4.52 16.39
N VAL A 127 11.10 -5.73 16.08
CA VAL A 127 11.94 -6.91 15.81
C VAL A 127 12.02 -7.19 14.31
N CYS A 128 10.89 -7.20 13.63
CA CYS A 128 10.85 -7.44 12.18
C CYS A 128 11.13 -6.14 11.42
N ARG A 129 12.27 -6.09 10.73
CA ARG A 129 12.78 -4.92 10.03
C ARG A 129 13.25 -5.27 8.63
N GLY A 130 13.39 -4.23 7.78
CA GLY A 130 13.96 -4.37 6.45
C GLY A 130 13.05 -5.06 5.47
N VAL A 131 13.66 -5.74 4.49
CA VAL A 131 12.97 -6.57 3.50
C VAL A 131 13.50 -8.00 3.57
N ASP A 132 12.66 -8.96 3.19
CA ASP A 132 13.05 -10.34 3.02
C ASP A 132 13.81 -10.58 1.70
N GLU A 133 14.16 -11.82 1.41
CA GLU A 133 14.88 -12.19 0.18
C GLU A 133 14.01 -12.01 -1.08
N LYS A 134 12.68 -12.07 -0.93
CA LYS A 134 11.71 -11.87 -2.00
C LYS A 134 11.36 -10.40 -2.23
N GLY A 135 11.87 -9.48 -1.39
CA GLY A 135 11.60 -8.05 -1.50
C GLY A 135 10.34 -7.57 -0.76
N PHE A 136 9.73 -8.39 0.09
CA PHE A 136 8.59 -7.94 0.92
C PHE A 136 9.09 -7.13 2.12
N ALA A 137 8.61 -5.91 2.23
CA ALA A 137 8.98 -5.03 3.34
C ALA A 137 8.30 -5.46 4.64
N ALA A 138 9.06 -5.39 5.74
CA ALA A 138 8.53 -5.70 7.06
C ALA A 138 7.39 -4.75 7.44
N ASN A 139 6.29 -5.34 7.90
CA ASN A 139 5.09 -4.63 8.37
C ASN A 139 4.53 -3.63 7.34
N GLU A 140 4.55 -4.01 6.07
CA GLU A 140 3.98 -3.20 5.00
C GLU A 140 2.46 -3.07 5.15
N VAL A 141 1.97 -1.86 4.92
CA VAL A 141 0.54 -1.52 4.90
C VAL A 141 0.24 -0.70 3.66
N GLU A 142 -0.72 -1.15 2.87
CA GLU A 142 -1.35 -0.40 1.79
C GLU A 142 -2.52 0.42 2.36
N CYS A 143 -2.49 1.72 2.20
CA CYS A 143 -3.57 2.62 2.59
C CYS A 143 -4.19 3.21 1.32
N GLU A 144 -5.47 2.98 1.13
CA GLU A 144 -6.26 3.51 0.02
C GLU A 144 -7.28 4.53 0.53
N GLN A 145 -7.24 5.72 -0.05
CA GLN A 145 -8.23 6.76 0.16
C GLN A 145 -9.19 6.72 -1.02
N ILE A 146 -10.47 6.54 -0.75
CA ILE A 146 -11.52 6.51 -1.76
C ILE A 146 -12.45 7.70 -1.51
N ILE A 147 -12.65 8.52 -2.52
CA ILE A 147 -13.54 9.68 -2.48
C ILE A 147 -14.73 9.39 -3.38
N THR A 148 -15.92 9.36 -2.78
CA THR A 148 -17.17 9.14 -3.48
C THR A 148 -17.99 10.42 -3.44
N PRO A 149 -18.36 11.02 -4.58
CA PRO A 149 -19.28 12.14 -4.64
C PRO A 149 -20.69 11.73 -4.16
N THR A 150 -21.32 12.57 -3.35
CA THR A 150 -22.68 12.28 -2.82
C THR A 150 -23.80 12.66 -3.79
N HIS A 151 -23.58 13.64 -4.65
CA HIS A 151 -24.58 14.13 -5.60
C HIS A 151 -24.11 13.94 -7.04
N ARG A 152 -24.96 13.29 -7.85
CA ARG A 152 -25.02 13.18 -9.34
C ARG A 152 -23.74 13.37 -10.18
N ARG A 153 -22.55 13.46 -9.60
CA ARG A 153 -21.28 13.55 -10.33
C ARG A 153 -20.70 12.18 -10.52
N PRO A 154 -20.44 11.75 -11.75
CA PRO A 154 -19.76 10.50 -12.00
C PRO A 154 -18.32 10.58 -11.51
N GLY A 155 -17.84 9.51 -10.93
CA GLY A 155 -16.42 9.31 -10.72
C GLY A 155 -15.99 9.16 -9.27
N VAL A 156 -15.97 7.92 -8.80
CA VAL A 156 -15.23 7.54 -7.59
C VAL A 156 -13.74 7.75 -7.85
N ARG A 157 -13.05 8.40 -6.92
CA ARG A 157 -11.61 8.64 -6.98
C ARG A 157 -10.90 7.79 -5.96
N SER A 158 -9.74 7.25 -6.33
CA SER A 158 -8.91 6.45 -5.44
C SER A 158 -7.45 6.87 -5.52
N PHE A 159 -6.78 6.90 -4.35
CA PHE A 159 -5.36 7.17 -4.23
C PHE A 159 -4.74 6.21 -3.22
N VAL A 160 -3.60 5.62 -3.58
CA VAL A 160 -2.94 4.59 -2.78
C VAL A 160 -1.59 5.07 -2.26
N GLN A 161 -1.36 4.83 -0.98
CA GLN A 161 -0.08 5.04 -0.30
C GLN A 161 0.37 3.75 0.38
N LEU A 162 1.68 3.50 0.36
CA LEU A 162 2.26 2.38 1.10
C LEU A 162 3.19 2.89 2.18
N ARG A 163 3.20 2.18 3.32
CA ARG A 163 4.20 2.34 4.35
C ARG A 163 4.78 0.99 4.72
N GLY A 164 6.06 0.97 5.02
CA GLY A 164 6.75 -0.24 5.43
C GLY A 164 8.11 0.09 6.02
N SER A 165 8.88 -0.92 6.37
CA SER A 165 10.28 -0.75 6.77
C SER A 165 11.12 -0.29 5.59
N LEU A 166 12.24 0.37 5.84
CA LEU A 166 13.23 0.70 4.80
C LEU A 166 13.58 -0.55 4.00
N PRO A 167 13.50 -0.52 2.66
CA PRO A 167 13.65 -1.70 1.82
C PRO A 167 15.12 -2.13 1.65
N LEU A 168 15.79 -2.39 2.76
CA LEU A 168 17.15 -2.86 2.87
C LEU A 168 17.17 -4.16 3.66
N ARG A 169 18.22 -4.97 3.50
CA ARG A 169 18.46 -6.15 4.34
C ARG A 169 19.10 -5.72 5.65
N TRP A 170 18.26 -5.42 6.63
CA TRP A 170 18.69 -5.01 7.94
C TRP A 170 17.82 -5.58 9.03
N SER A 171 18.38 -5.73 10.22
CA SER A 171 17.70 -6.20 11.41
C SER A 171 18.16 -5.43 12.64
N GLN A 172 17.40 -5.53 13.70
CA GLN A 172 17.69 -4.90 14.98
C GLN A 172 17.31 -5.89 16.07
N PRO A 173 18.19 -6.87 16.39
CA PRO A 173 17.87 -7.90 17.36
C PRO A 173 17.60 -7.27 18.72
N ALA A 174 16.51 -7.72 19.36
CA ALA A 174 16.16 -7.27 20.70
C ALA A 174 17.25 -7.73 21.68
N THR A 175 17.81 -6.80 22.44
CA THR A 175 18.72 -7.08 23.55
C THR A 175 18.14 -6.51 24.83
N THR A 176 18.27 -7.24 25.93
CA THR A 176 17.69 -6.84 27.24
C THR A 176 18.46 -5.72 27.93
N LEU A 177 19.71 -5.46 27.53
CA LEU A 177 20.66 -4.63 28.29
C LEU A 177 21.21 -3.40 27.57
N ALA A 178 20.96 -3.26 26.28
CA ALA A 178 21.47 -2.13 25.51
C ALA A 178 20.56 -1.78 24.33
N VAL A 179 20.70 -0.56 23.81
CA VAL A 179 20.05 -0.17 22.55
C VAL A 179 20.54 -1.10 21.44
N PRO A 180 19.65 -1.86 20.78
CA PRO A 180 20.05 -2.83 19.78
C PRO A 180 20.76 -2.15 18.61
N ARG A 181 21.91 -2.68 18.20
CA ARG A 181 22.63 -2.20 17.02
C ARG A 181 21.97 -2.70 15.75
N VAL A 182 21.96 -1.86 14.73
CA VAL A 182 21.53 -2.24 13.39
C VAL A 182 22.56 -3.19 12.79
N GLN A 183 22.07 -4.35 12.34
CA GLN A 183 22.81 -5.29 11.51
C GLN A 183 22.38 -5.09 10.05
N TYR A 184 23.34 -5.05 9.13
CA TYR A 184 23.09 -4.76 7.72
C TYR A 184 23.84 -5.69 6.79
N GLU A 185 23.14 -6.29 5.83
CA GLU A 185 23.68 -7.19 4.83
C GLU A 185 23.85 -6.47 3.47
N LYS A 186 24.94 -5.76 3.29
CA LYS A 186 25.19 -4.90 2.10
C LYS A 186 25.06 -5.66 0.77
N LYS A 187 25.63 -6.86 0.67
CA LYS A 187 25.62 -7.65 -0.58
C LYS A 187 24.20 -8.02 -1.00
N LYS A 188 23.37 -8.46 -0.06
CA LYS A 188 22.00 -8.88 -0.32
C LYS A 188 21.02 -7.70 -0.47
N SER A 189 21.35 -6.53 0.07
CA SER A 189 20.45 -5.37 0.05
C SER A 189 20.17 -4.87 -1.35
N LYS A 190 21.13 -4.89 -2.27
CA LYS A 190 20.90 -4.44 -3.65
C LYS A 190 19.84 -5.29 -4.36
N ASP A 191 19.93 -6.60 -4.23
CA ASP A 191 19.02 -7.52 -4.90
C ASP A 191 17.62 -7.49 -4.28
N SER A 192 17.55 -7.52 -2.94
CA SER A 192 16.27 -7.41 -2.21
C SER A 192 15.57 -6.06 -2.44
N PHE A 193 16.33 -4.96 -2.50
CA PHE A 193 15.81 -3.65 -2.87
C PHE A 193 15.28 -3.63 -4.31
N ALA A 194 16.01 -4.21 -5.25
CA ALA A 194 15.58 -4.32 -6.64
C ALA A 194 14.29 -5.15 -6.77
N ALA A 195 14.21 -6.28 -6.05
CA ALA A 195 13.02 -7.11 -5.99
C ALA A 195 11.82 -6.32 -5.42
N HIS A 196 12.02 -5.60 -4.30
CA HIS A 196 10.98 -4.75 -3.70
C HIS A 196 10.44 -3.72 -4.70
N MET A 197 11.32 -2.95 -5.34
CA MET A 197 10.92 -1.93 -6.31
C MET A 197 10.24 -2.54 -7.53
N ASN A 198 10.68 -3.72 -7.99
CA ASN A 198 10.01 -4.44 -9.08
C ASN A 198 8.58 -4.84 -8.72
N HIS A 199 8.35 -5.34 -7.50
CA HIS A 199 7.01 -5.65 -7.02
C HIS A 199 6.09 -4.43 -6.99
N LEU A 200 6.60 -3.30 -6.46
CA LEU A 200 5.84 -2.07 -6.40
C LEU A 200 5.51 -1.53 -7.80
N GLU A 201 6.48 -1.49 -8.70
CA GLU A 201 6.30 -1.00 -10.07
C GLU A 201 5.38 -1.90 -10.90
N ALA A 202 5.49 -3.23 -10.73
CA ALA A 202 4.59 -4.16 -11.40
C ALA A 202 3.13 -3.94 -10.97
N ARG A 203 2.91 -3.60 -9.70
CA ARG A 203 1.58 -3.43 -9.11
C ARG A 203 1.01 -2.02 -9.32
N TYR A 204 1.81 -0.97 -9.09
CA TYR A 204 1.35 0.41 -9.04
C TYR A 204 1.86 1.26 -10.22
N LYS A 205 2.70 0.68 -11.07
CA LYS A 205 3.34 1.31 -12.24
C LYS A 205 4.34 2.37 -11.83
N GLN A 206 3.89 3.56 -11.48
CA GLN A 206 4.74 4.66 -11.03
C GLN A 206 4.83 4.69 -9.51
N VAL A 207 6.06 4.76 -8.99
CA VAL A 207 6.34 4.73 -7.54
C VAL A 207 7.29 5.86 -7.19
N SER A 208 6.93 6.67 -6.18
CA SER A 208 7.82 7.66 -5.58
C SER A 208 8.05 7.32 -4.11
N CYS A 209 9.28 7.58 -3.64
CA CYS A 209 9.71 7.15 -2.33
C CYS A 209 9.84 8.35 -1.38
N VAL A 210 9.24 8.25 -0.20
CA VAL A 210 9.37 9.23 0.88
C VAL A 210 10.08 8.56 2.05
N ASN A 211 11.29 9.03 2.36
CA ASN A 211 12.08 8.55 3.48
C ASN A 211 11.85 9.47 4.70
N LEU A 212 11.38 8.92 5.81
CA LEU A 212 11.02 9.65 7.04
C LEU A 212 12.01 9.43 8.19
N VAL A 213 13.11 8.69 7.96
CA VAL A 213 14.11 8.46 9.01
C VAL A 213 14.99 9.68 9.23
N SER A 214 15.70 9.72 10.36
CA SER A 214 16.59 10.84 10.70
C SER A 214 17.64 11.06 9.62
N LYS A 215 17.83 12.32 9.23
CA LYS A 215 18.81 12.76 8.23
C LYS A 215 20.08 13.33 8.86
N LEU A 216 19.94 13.97 10.03
CA LEU A 216 21.02 14.61 10.74
C LEU A 216 21.60 13.69 11.81
N ARG A 217 22.93 13.64 11.92
CA ARG A 217 23.60 12.99 13.05
C ARG A 217 23.34 13.80 14.32
N PRO A 218 23.13 13.15 15.50
CA PRO A 218 23.12 13.86 16.75
C PRO A 218 24.45 14.61 16.93
N SER A 219 24.39 15.84 17.45
CA SER A 219 25.60 16.59 17.84
C SER A 219 26.31 15.82 18.96
N GLU A 220 27.65 15.93 19.02
CA GLU A 220 28.48 15.22 20.02
C GLU A 220 28.08 15.50 21.47
N SER A 221 27.49 16.66 21.74
CA SER A 221 26.96 17.02 23.07
C SER A 221 25.74 16.20 23.50
N GLN A 222 25.05 15.51 22.58
CA GLN A 222 23.90 14.65 22.85
C GLN A 222 24.25 13.14 22.92
N THR A 223 25.54 12.81 22.78
CA THR A 223 26.03 11.43 22.64
C THR A 223 26.11 10.64 23.95
N ARG A 224 25.73 11.18 25.12
CA ARG A 224 25.66 10.39 26.37
C ARG A 224 24.57 9.31 26.38
N VAL A 225 23.56 9.43 25.51
CA VAL A 225 22.62 8.36 25.24
C VAL A 225 22.94 7.83 23.84
N ARG A 226 23.54 6.63 23.73
CA ARG A 226 23.75 5.92 22.47
C ARG A 226 22.40 5.83 21.75
N SER A 227 22.12 6.80 20.89
CA SER A 227 20.86 6.84 20.16
C SER A 227 21.03 6.05 18.86
N ASN A 228 20.04 5.22 18.50
CA ASN A 228 19.89 4.56 17.20
C ASN A 228 19.84 5.54 16.01
N ARG A 229 19.91 6.85 16.25
CA ARG A 229 19.82 7.88 15.20
C ARG A 229 20.96 7.82 14.20
N GLY A 230 22.19 7.50 14.66
CA GLY A 230 23.33 7.36 13.75
C GLY A 230 23.13 6.23 12.74
N ASP A 231 22.60 5.11 13.20
CA ASP A 231 22.30 3.95 12.36
C ASP A 231 21.16 4.26 11.37
N GLN A 232 20.14 5.02 11.80
CA GLN A 232 19.04 5.45 10.92
C GLN A 232 19.51 6.38 9.80
N VAL A 233 20.39 7.34 10.11
CA VAL A 233 20.98 8.26 9.11
C VAL A 233 21.74 7.45 8.05
N TRP A 234 22.52 6.46 8.49
CA TRP A 234 23.28 5.62 7.59
C TRP A 234 22.36 4.76 6.70
N LEU A 235 21.35 4.11 7.28
CA LEU A 235 20.35 3.36 6.53
C LEU A 235 19.62 4.24 5.51
N GLY A 236 19.26 5.46 5.91
CA GLY A 236 18.62 6.44 5.02
C GLY A 236 19.48 6.81 3.83
N ARG A 237 20.79 7.01 4.03
CA ARG A 237 21.77 7.29 2.94
C ARG A 237 21.94 6.11 2.01
N GLU A 238 21.97 4.90 2.55
CA GLU A 238 22.10 3.69 1.75
C GLU A 238 20.84 3.44 0.90
N TYR A 239 19.65 3.73 1.46
CA TYR A 239 18.39 3.70 0.71
C TYR A 239 18.41 4.72 -0.44
N GLU A 240 18.79 5.96 -0.18
CA GLU A 240 18.93 7.00 -1.20
C GLU A 240 19.93 6.58 -2.30
N ARG A 241 21.09 6.06 -1.91
CA ARG A 241 22.14 5.58 -2.83
C ARG A 241 21.61 4.49 -3.78
N LEU A 242 20.91 3.49 -3.26
CA LEU A 242 20.33 2.41 -4.06
C LEU A 242 19.22 2.93 -4.99
N HIS A 243 18.40 3.84 -4.49
CA HIS A 243 17.35 4.46 -5.29
C HIS A 243 17.92 5.25 -6.47
N LEU A 244 18.92 6.12 -6.21
CA LEU A 244 19.60 6.91 -7.25
C LEU A 244 20.35 6.02 -8.24
N GLY A 245 20.98 4.93 -7.76
CA GLY A 245 21.65 3.96 -8.63
C GLY A 245 20.67 3.29 -9.60
N ARG A 246 19.53 2.81 -9.10
CA ARG A 246 18.47 2.22 -9.93
C ARG A 246 17.89 3.23 -10.93
N ARG A 247 17.70 4.48 -10.53
CA ARG A 247 17.24 5.54 -11.40
C ARG A 247 18.17 5.76 -12.59
N LYS A 248 19.48 5.86 -12.37
CA LYS A 248 20.48 5.99 -13.45
C LYS A 248 20.47 4.83 -14.43
N GLU A 249 20.27 3.61 -13.93
CA GLU A 249 20.15 2.42 -14.77
C GLU A 249 18.88 2.45 -15.65
N LYS A 250 17.77 3.00 -15.13
CA LYS A 250 16.48 3.12 -15.82
C LYS A 250 16.40 4.31 -16.78
N GLU A 251 16.95 5.47 -16.40
CA GLU A 251 16.97 6.66 -17.27
C GLU A 251 17.66 6.42 -18.60
N LYS A 252 18.53 5.43 -18.68
CA LYS A 252 19.11 4.93 -19.95
C LYS A 252 18.08 4.21 -20.84
N LYS A 253 16.94 3.77 -20.29
CA LYS A 253 15.94 2.93 -20.96
C LYS A 253 14.56 3.59 -21.12
N THR A 254 14.16 4.46 -20.19
CA THR A 254 12.83 5.08 -20.15
C THR A 254 12.84 6.44 -19.46
N LEU A 255 11.90 7.31 -19.83
CA LEU A 255 11.69 8.66 -19.26
C LEU A 255 11.12 8.63 -17.82
N ASP A 256 11.09 7.50 -17.18
CA ASP A 256 10.36 7.25 -15.92
C ASP A 256 11.17 7.76 -14.72
N ARG A 257 10.75 8.89 -14.17
CA ARG A 257 11.41 9.58 -13.06
C ARG A 257 10.81 9.14 -11.72
N ALA A 258 11.23 8.00 -11.20
CA ALA A 258 10.98 7.69 -9.79
C ALA A 258 11.64 8.76 -8.91
N GLU A 259 10.85 9.41 -8.08
CA GLU A 259 11.32 10.51 -7.24
C GLU A 259 11.58 10.04 -5.80
N PHE A 260 12.57 10.67 -5.17
CA PHE A 260 12.96 10.39 -3.79
C PHE A 260 12.93 11.67 -2.98
N VAL A 261 12.13 11.67 -1.92
CA VAL A 261 12.04 12.76 -0.96
C VAL A 261 12.55 12.28 0.39
N TRP A 262 13.50 12.98 0.99
CA TRP A 262 13.93 12.69 2.34
C TRP A 262 13.53 13.83 3.29
N PHE A 263 12.59 13.52 4.19
CA PHE A 263 12.08 14.41 5.22
C PHE A 263 12.43 13.87 6.60
N ASP A 264 13.27 14.58 7.36
CA ASP A 264 13.62 14.16 8.72
C ASP A 264 12.47 14.45 9.68
N PHE A 265 11.55 13.48 9.79
CA PHE A 265 10.38 13.63 10.64
C PHE A 265 10.71 13.92 12.10
N HIS A 266 11.76 13.29 12.64
CA HIS A 266 12.12 13.45 14.05
C HIS A 266 12.74 14.83 14.34
N HIS A 267 13.42 15.41 13.38
CA HIS A 267 14.00 16.75 13.50
C HIS A 267 12.91 17.81 13.31
N GLU A 268 12.18 17.74 12.23
CA GLU A 268 11.20 18.75 11.85
C GLU A 268 10.01 18.80 12.81
N CYS A 269 9.47 17.64 13.17
CA CYS A 269 8.28 17.53 14.03
C CYS A 269 8.63 17.39 15.54
N ARG A 270 9.86 17.76 15.93
CA ARG A 270 10.30 17.67 17.33
C ARG A 270 9.40 18.53 18.23
N GLY A 271 9.00 17.97 19.38
CA GLY A 271 8.12 18.64 20.34
C GLY A 271 6.67 18.75 19.85
N ASN A 272 6.22 17.75 19.10
CA ASN A 272 4.85 17.63 18.54
C ASN A 272 4.49 18.77 17.56
N LYS A 273 5.48 19.39 16.93
CA LYS A 273 5.29 20.43 15.92
C LYS A 273 4.79 19.83 14.60
N TYR A 274 3.60 19.22 14.61
CA TYR A 274 3.04 18.55 13.43
C TYR A 274 2.63 19.53 12.31
N GLU A 275 2.52 20.81 12.58
CA GLU A 275 2.33 21.86 11.56
C GLU A 275 3.49 21.87 10.52
N LYS A 276 4.67 21.38 10.90
CA LYS A 276 5.83 21.20 10.01
C LYS A 276 5.62 20.13 8.93
N LEU A 277 4.60 19.29 9.05
CA LEU A 277 4.19 18.40 7.96
C LEU A 277 3.78 19.18 6.70
N SER A 278 3.44 20.46 6.82
CA SER A 278 3.23 21.35 5.68
C SER A 278 4.44 21.44 4.75
N ILE A 279 5.67 21.35 5.29
CA ILE A 279 6.92 21.29 4.52
C ILE A 279 6.96 20.01 3.68
N LEU A 280 6.65 18.86 4.28
CA LEU A 280 6.58 17.59 3.56
C LEU A 280 5.50 17.68 2.48
N ALA A 281 4.31 18.16 2.82
CA ALA A 281 3.21 18.33 1.87
C ALA A 281 3.61 19.23 0.68
N HIS A 282 4.34 20.31 0.94
CA HIS A 282 4.87 21.17 -0.11
C HIS A 282 5.87 20.43 -1.02
N ASN A 283 6.81 19.69 -0.44
CA ASN A 283 7.83 18.94 -1.18
C ASN A 283 7.26 17.82 -2.04
N VAL A 284 6.21 17.12 -1.58
CA VAL A 284 5.59 16.03 -2.32
C VAL A 284 4.50 16.50 -3.29
N ARG A 285 4.01 17.71 -3.18
CA ARG A 285 2.92 18.24 -4.03
C ARG A 285 3.18 18.07 -5.53
N PRO A 286 4.36 18.44 -6.09
CA PRO A 286 4.62 18.23 -7.52
C PRO A 286 4.59 16.76 -7.92
N ILE A 287 5.02 15.88 -7.01
CA ILE A 287 4.99 14.42 -7.20
C ILE A 287 3.54 13.94 -7.28
N LEU A 288 2.70 14.34 -6.32
CA LEU A 288 1.29 13.97 -6.28
C LEU A 288 0.53 14.43 -7.53
N TYR A 289 0.82 15.63 -8.02
CA TYR A 289 0.22 16.12 -9.28
C TYR A 289 0.59 15.25 -10.47
N ARG A 290 1.84 14.78 -10.56
CA ARG A 290 2.28 13.89 -11.66
C ARG A 290 1.71 12.49 -11.55
N HIS A 291 1.62 11.95 -10.32
CA HIS A 291 0.98 10.64 -10.10
C HIS A 291 -0.51 10.67 -10.42
N GLY A 292 -1.17 11.80 -10.16
CA GLY A 292 -2.60 11.90 -10.25
C GLY A 292 -3.32 10.98 -9.27
N HIS A 293 -4.53 10.61 -9.62
CA HIS A 293 -5.35 9.67 -8.88
C HIS A 293 -6.20 8.87 -9.87
N PHE A 294 -6.61 7.69 -9.47
CA PHE A 294 -7.53 6.89 -10.26
C PHE A 294 -8.93 7.51 -10.24
N VAL A 295 -9.61 7.54 -11.38
CA VAL A 295 -11.00 7.98 -11.54
C VAL A 295 -11.77 6.91 -12.28
N ALA A 296 -12.77 6.32 -11.62
CA ALA A 296 -13.75 5.47 -12.32
C ALA A 296 -14.80 6.36 -12.99
N GLN A 297 -14.91 6.26 -14.30
CA GLN A 297 -15.94 6.96 -15.10
C GLN A 297 -17.03 5.98 -15.49
N GLY A 298 -18.29 6.41 -15.41
CA GLY A 298 -19.41 5.72 -16.02
C GLY A 298 -20.39 5.05 -15.06
N ASP A 299 -21.53 4.66 -15.61
CA ASP A 299 -22.73 4.10 -14.95
C ASP A 299 -22.55 2.69 -14.34
N ASP A 300 -21.31 2.24 -14.22
CA ASP A 300 -20.94 0.88 -13.83
C ASP A 300 -21.15 0.55 -12.34
N TYR A 301 -21.48 1.54 -11.56
CA TYR A 301 -21.86 1.37 -10.15
C TYR A 301 -23.29 1.84 -9.91
N THR A 302 -24.24 1.12 -10.42
CA THR A 302 -25.53 1.06 -9.74
C THR A 302 -25.26 0.39 -8.41
N THR A 303 -25.00 1.22 -7.41
CA THR A 303 -25.02 0.82 -6.01
C THR A 303 -26.34 0.12 -5.78
N GLY A 304 -26.30 -1.16 -5.53
CA GLY A 304 -27.44 -1.89 -5.02
C GLY A 304 -27.84 -1.28 -3.68
N ARG A 305 -28.58 -0.20 -3.73
CA ARG A 305 -29.46 0.20 -2.64
C ARG A 305 -30.73 -0.62 -2.82
N GLN A 306 -30.78 -1.73 -2.14
CA GLN A 306 -31.96 -2.37 -1.64
C GLN A 306 -31.80 -2.54 -0.15
#